data_0ddffa03400c8a2aa418eaad1774cafa
#
_entry.id   0ddffa03400c8a2aa418eaad1774cafa
#
_cell.length_a   1.000
_cell.length_b   1.000
_cell.length_c   1.000
_cell.angle_alpha   90.00
_cell.angle_beta   90.00
_cell.angle_gamma   90.00
#
_symmetry.space_group_name_H-M   'P 1'
#
loop_
_entity.id
_entity.type
_entity.pdbx_description
1 polymer ?
#
loop_
_entity_poly.entity_id
_entity_poly.type
_entity_poly.pdbx_seq_one_letter_code
_entity_poly.pdbx_strand_id
1 'polypeptide(L)'
;MMEFVTLNNGVEMPILGTGTNTFGKVDGDYFGEVTDDTTELQSAIAAGYRAIDTAVAYRNESTVGKAIKESGLPREDFFITSKIPGDLDHAGSAEKVEATLNASLEALQTDYIDLYLIHHPWDNENEMLQTWYALENAYNEGKIKAIGVSNFDQDQLDIIIDNARIQPMVNQIKSNVEVWNDDIIEYSAENDVVVTAWAPMKGTDEASRAILDEIGAQYGKTWGQVLLRYQIERGVVVIPKSHNADHQADNLNVFDFNLSDADKEKIASL
;
A
#
# COMPACT_ATOMS: atom_id res chain seq x y z
N MET A 1 10.10 -10.60 -13.69
CA MET A 1 9.89 -11.38 -12.43
C MET A 1 9.56 -10.35 -11.37
N MET A 2 8.60 -10.60 -10.45
CA MET A 2 8.28 -9.68 -9.36
C MET A 2 9.53 -9.35 -8.55
N GLU A 3 9.75 -8.07 -8.29
CA GLU A 3 10.80 -7.58 -7.41
C GLU A 3 10.26 -7.41 -5.99
N PHE A 4 11.14 -7.40 -5.00
CA PHE A 4 10.78 -7.27 -3.59
C PHE A 4 11.66 -6.20 -2.93
N VAL A 5 11.15 -5.59 -1.87
CA VAL A 5 11.92 -4.77 -0.94
C VAL A 5 11.99 -5.49 0.40
N THR A 6 13.15 -5.40 1.06
CA THR A 6 13.35 -5.99 2.39
C THR A 6 13.05 -4.92 3.45
N LEU A 7 12.08 -5.17 4.32
CA LEU A 7 11.77 -4.31 5.45
C LEU A 7 12.85 -4.39 6.53
N ASN A 8 12.93 -3.41 7.43
CA ASN A 8 13.98 -3.35 8.47
C ASN A 8 13.96 -4.53 9.47
N ASN A 9 12.91 -5.34 9.47
CA ASN A 9 12.80 -6.60 10.23
C ASN A 9 13.12 -7.85 9.41
N GLY A 10 13.52 -7.70 8.13
CA GLY A 10 13.84 -8.79 7.21
C GLY A 10 12.67 -9.40 6.45
N VAL A 11 11.46 -8.89 6.63
CA VAL A 11 10.29 -9.32 5.85
C VAL A 11 10.42 -8.83 4.41
N GLU A 12 10.20 -9.72 3.44
CA GLU A 12 10.19 -9.41 2.01
C GLU A 12 8.79 -8.96 1.59
N MET A 13 8.68 -7.70 1.10
CA MET A 13 7.44 -7.11 0.61
C MET A 13 7.49 -6.98 -0.91
N PRO A 14 6.48 -7.47 -1.67
CA PRO A 14 6.43 -7.22 -3.11
C PRO A 14 6.42 -5.72 -3.41
N ILE A 15 7.25 -5.28 -4.36
CA ILE A 15 7.39 -3.85 -4.70
C ILE A 15 6.17 -3.30 -5.47
N LEU A 16 5.30 -4.19 -5.94
CA LEU A 16 4.06 -3.84 -6.61
C LEU A 16 2.89 -4.66 -6.07
N GLY A 17 1.83 -3.98 -5.68
CA GLY A 17 0.58 -4.56 -5.22
C GLY A 17 -0.63 -3.89 -5.85
N THR A 18 -1.83 -4.21 -5.39
CA THR A 18 -3.08 -3.56 -5.80
C THR A 18 -3.80 -2.92 -4.63
N GLY A 19 -4.22 -1.66 -4.79
CA GLY A 19 -5.19 -1.03 -3.90
C GLY A 19 -6.59 -1.58 -4.14
N THR A 20 -7.45 -1.53 -3.13
CA THR A 20 -8.79 -2.14 -3.19
C THR A 20 -9.93 -1.22 -2.71
N ASN A 21 -9.67 0.04 -2.41
CA ASN A 21 -10.58 0.92 -1.67
C ASN A 21 -12.00 1.09 -2.29
N THR A 22 -12.19 0.67 -3.54
CA THR A 22 -13.49 0.69 -4.23
C THR A 22 -13.93 -0.68 -4.77
N PHE A 23 -13.13 -1.73 -4.55
CA PHE A 23 -13.45 -3.08 -5.01
C PHE A 23 -14.59 -3.68 -4.20
N GLY A 24 -15.47 -4.45 -4.86
CA GLY A 24 -16.61 -5.08 -4.25
C GLY A 24 -17.65 -4.09 -3.73
N LYS A 25 -17.81 -2.94 -4.38
CA LYS A 25 -18.75 -1.89 -4.00
C LYS A 25 -19.63 -1.49 -5.19
N VAL A 26 -20.85 -1.07 -4.88
CA VAL A 26 -21.79 -0.54 -5.88
C VAL A 26 -21.14 0.63 -6.62
N ASP A 27 -21.19 0.59 -7.95
CA ASP A 27 -20.63 1.57 -8.89
C ASP A 27 -19.13 1.86 -8.73
N GLY A 28 -18.38 1.03 -7.99
CA GLY A 28 -16.98 1.29 -7.66
C GLY A 28 -16.78 2.57 -6.85
N ASP A 29 -17.80 3.01 -6.12
CA ASP A 29 -17.75 4.22 -5.28
C ASP A 29 -17.14 3.90 -3.90
N TYR A 30 -16.27 4.79 -3.43
CA TYR A 30 -15.65 4.64 -2.11
C TYR A 30 -16.68 4.53 -0.97
N PHE A 31 -17.77 5.29 -1.04
CA PHE A 31 -18.86 5.26 -0.08
C PHE A 31 -19.98 4.28 -0.44
N GLY A 32 -19.88 3.63 -1.62
CA GLY A 32 -20.83 2.65 -2.09
C GLY A 32 -21.06 1.51 -1.10
N GLU A 33 -22.23 0.88 -1.19
CA GLU A 33 -22.55 -0.32 -0.43
C GLU A 33 -21.63 -1.47 -0.83
N VAL A 34 -21.15 -2.24 0.15
CA VAL A 34 -20.31 -3.41 -0.11
C VAL A 34 -21.19 -4.55 -0.62
N THR A 35 -20.83 -5.11 -1.77
CA THR A 35 -21.58 -6.15 -2.47
C THR A 35 -21.01 -7.55 -2.29
N ASP A 36 -19.82 -7.68 -1.67
CA ASP A 36 -19.03 -8.92 -1.60
C ASP A 36 -18.68 -9.52 -2.99
N ASP A 37 -18.74 -8.72 -4.05
CA ASP A 37 -18.28 -9.11 -5.38
C ASP A 37 -16.75 -9.15 -5.42
N THR A 38 -16.22 -10.33 -5.68
CA THR A 38 -14.77 -10.60 -5.73
C THR A 38 -14.19 -10.52 -7.14
N THR A 39 -14.97 -10.20 -8.17
CA THR A 39 -14.56 -10.25 -9.58
C THR A 39 -13.28 -9.48 -9.86
N GLU A 40 -13.15 -8.26 -9.36
CA GLU A 40 -11.98 -7.40 -9.58
C GLU A 40 -10.72 -7.95 -8.90
N LEU A 41 -10.87 -8.49 -7.69
CA LEU A 41 -9.79 -9.13 -6.94
C LEU A 41 -9.39 -10.46 -7.58
N GLN A 42 -10.35 -11.28 -8.03
CA GLN A 42 -10.08 -12.52 -8.76
C GLN A 42 -9.31 -12.25 -10.04
N SER A 43 -9.68 -11.19 -10.77
CA SER A 43 -8.96 -10.74 -11.97
C SER A 43 -7.51 -10.35 -11.63
N ALA A 44 -7.30 -9.56 -10.58
CA ALA A 44 -5.96 -9.17 -10.12
C ALA A 44 -5.12 -10.39 -9.71
N ILE A 45 -5.70 -11.31 -8.92
CA ILE A 45 -5.02 -12.55 -8.49
C ILE A 45 -4.66 -13.43 -9.69
N ALA A 46 -5.57 -13.57 -10.66
CA ALA A 46 -5.33 -14.32 -11.90
C ALA A 46 -4.24 -13.68 -12.77
N ALA A 47 -4.15 -12.34 -12.81
CA ALA A 47 -3.07 -11.62 -13.46
C ALA A 47 -1.70 -11.83 -12.80
N GLY A 48 -1.66 -12.22 -11.52
CA GLY A 48 -0.42 -12.50 -10.78
C GLY A 48 -0.17 -11.60 -9.57
N TYR A 49 -1.10 -10.72 -9.19
CA TYR A 49 -0.97 -9.94 -7.95
C TYR A 49 -0.94 -10.85 -6.74
N ARG A 50 -0.02 -10.55 -5.82
CA ARG A 50 0.12 -11.23 -4.53
C ARG A 50 0.17 -10.26 -3.35
N ALA A 51 0.43 -8.97 -3.57
CA ALA A 51 0.30 -7.92 -2.57
C ALA A 51 -1.05 -7.21 -2.75
N ILE A 52 -1.87 -7.20 -1.69
CA ILE A 52 -3.22 -6.63 -1.67
C ILE A 52 -3.32 -5.64 -0.53
N ASP A 53 -3.66 -4.39 -0.85
CA ASP A 53 -3.80 -3.30 0.11
C ASP A 53 -5.28 -2.98 0.35
N THR A 54 -5.70 -3.11 1.60
CA THR A 54 -7.04 -2.73 2.07
C THR A 54 -6.95 -1.86 3.33
N ALA A 55 -8.06 -1.61 4.01
CA ALA A 55 -8.15 -0.90 5.29
C ALA A 55 -9.51 -1.13 5.95
N VAL A 56 -9.58 -0.99 7.27
CA VAL A 56 -10.85 -0.98 8.02
C VAL A 56 -11.81 0.07 7.44
N ALA A 57 -11.31 1.29 7.17
CA ALA A 57 -12.10 2.38 6.60
C ALA A 57 -12.68 2.09 5.21
N TYR A 58 -12.12 1.14 4.47
CA TYR A 58 -12.64 0.74 3.15
C TYR A 58 -13.87 -0.16 3.28
N ARG A 59 -14.12 -0.76 4.42
CA ARG A 59 -15.26 -1.63 4.73
C ARG A 59 -15.35 -2.89 3.86
N ASN A 60 -14.26 -3.25 3.15
CA ASN A 60 -14.23 -4.38 2.23
C ASN A 60 -13.16 -5.43 2.55
N GLU A 61 -12.68 -5.47 3.79
CA GLU A 61 -11.74 -6.52 4.23
C GLU A 61 -12.34 -7.93 4.05
N SER A 62 -13.65 -8.09 4.28
CA SER A 62 -14.38 -9.35 4.04
C SER A 62 -14.34 -9.77 2.56
N THR A 63 -14.46 -8.82 1.64
CA THR A 63 -14.36 -9.08 0.19
C THR A 63 -12.95 -9.55 -0.18
N VAL A 64 -11.92 -8.92 0.42
CA VAL A 64 -10.52 -9.35 0.23
C VAL A 64 -10.29 -10.76 0.76
N GLY A 65 -10.70 -11.05 1.99
CA GLY A 65 -10.58 -12.39 2.59
C GLY A 65 -11.29 -13.46 1.77
N LYS A 66 -12.51 -13.17 1.32
CA LYS A 66 -13.29 -14.05 0.45
C LYS A 66 -12.56 -14.31 -0.88
N ALA A 67 -12.04 -13.27 -1.54
CA ALA A 67 -11.34 -13.41 -2.81
C ALA A 67 -10.08 -14.29 -2.70
N ILE A 68 -9.29 -14.10 -1.64
CA ILE A 68 -8.11 -14.92 -1.37
C ILE A 68 -8.49 -16.38 -1.18
N LYS A 69 -9.53 -16.65 -0.38
CA LYS A 69 -10.03 -18.00 -0.15
C LYS A 69 -10.54 -18.66 -1.43
N GLU A 70 -11.32 -17.93 -2.23
CA GLU A 70 -11.87 -18.40 -3.51
C GLU A 70 -10.80 -18.65 -4.57
N SER A 71 -9.63 -18.02 -4.47
CA SER A 71 -8.52 -18.22 -5.40
C SER A 71 -7.92 -19.64 -5.31
N GLY A 72 -8.12 -20.32 -4.18
CA GLY A 72 -7.53 -21.63 -3.91
C GLY A 72 -6.02 -21.63 -3.71
N LEU A 73 -5.38 -20.47 -3.69
CA LEU A 73 -3.95 -20.33 -3.42
C LEU A 73 -3.68 -20.33 -1.90
N PRO A 74 -2.50 -20.78 -1.46
CA PRO A 74 -2.11 -20.71 -0.05
C PRO A 74 -2.10 -19.26 0.46
N ARG A 75 -2.50 -19.06 1.74
CA ARG A 75 -2.48 -17.74 2.39
C ARG A 75 -1.09 -17.09 2.37
N GLU A 76 -0.06 -17.90 2.56
CA GLU A 76 1.34 -17.47 2.56
C GLU A 76 1.86 -16.96 1.21
N ASP A 77 1.16 -17.21 0.12
CA ASP A 77 1.48 -16.63 -1.19
C ASP A 77 1.08 -15.15 -1.27
N PHE A 78 0.29 -14.66 -0.32
CA PHE A 78 -0.21 -13.28 -0.31
C PHE A 78 0.46 -12.43 0.76
N PHE A 79 0.75 -11.19 0.38
CA PHE A 79 1.14 -10.10 1.28
C PHE A 79 -0.07 -9.16 1.46
N ILE A 80 -0.73 -9.22 2.60
CA ILE A 80 -1.92 -8.42 2.89
C ILE A 80 -1.52 -7.21 3.73
N THR A 81 -1.86 -6.02 3.26
CA THR A 81 -1.79 -4.78 4.04
C THR A 81 -3.19 -4.37 4.44
N SER A 82 -3.40 -4.10 5.73
CA SER A 82 -4.59 -3.39 6.21
C SER A 82 -4.21 -2.24 7.14
N LYS A 83 -5.18 -1.43 7.57
CA LYS A 83 -4.92 -0.19 8.28
C LYS A 83 -5.98 0.06 9.34
N ILE A 84 -5.53 0.48 10.53
CA ILE A 84 -6.41 0.94 11.61
C ILE A 84 -6.70 2.43 11.43
N PRO A 85 -7.98 2.88 11.49
CA PRO A 85 -8.29 4.30 11.47
C PRO A 85 -7.66 5.05 12.65
N GLY A 86 -7.24 6.30 12.42
CA GLY A 86 -6.76 7.20 13.45
C GLY A 86 -7.91 7.93 14.15
N ASP A 87 -8.83 7.20 14.75
CA ASP A 87 -9.97 7.75 15.50
C ASP A 87 -10.20 6.99 16.81
N LEU A 88 -10.94 7.64 17.73
CA LEU A 88 -11.18 7.11 19.08
C LEU A 88 -12.18 5.93 19.15
N ASP A 89 -12.83 5.59 18.05
CA ASP A 89 -13.68 4.40 18.01
C ASP A 89 -12.86 3.13 17.80
N HIS A 90 -11.72 3.23 17.09
CA HIS A 90 -10.89 2.12 16.69
C HIS A 90 -9.50 2.07 17.37
N ALA A 91 -8.99 3.21 17.83
CA ALA A 91 -7.61 3.39 18.27
C ALA A 91 -7.53 4.19 19.59
N GLY A 92 -6.32 4.56 20.02
CA GLY A 92 -6.07 5.39 21.20
C GLY A 92 -5.98 4.61 22.52
N SER A 93 -6.32 3.32 22.55
CA SER A 93 -6.08 2.42 23.67
C SER A 93 -5.83 0.99 23.20
N ALA A 94 -5.11 0.22 24.02
CA ALA A 94 -4.77 -1.18 23.70
C ALA A 94 -6.03 -2.03 23.44
N GLU A 95 -7.07 -1.87 24.23
CA GLU A 95 -8.34 -2.61 24.11
C GLU A 95 -9.02 -2.36 22.74
N LYS A 96 -9.08 -1.10 22.30
CA LYS A 96 -9.70 -0.72 21.04
C LYS A 96 -8.89 -1.22 19.83
N VAL A 97 -7.57 -1.07 19.91
CA VAL A 97 -6.67 -1.58 18.87
C VAL A 97 -6.78 -3.09 18.73
N GLU A 98 -6.80 -3.82 19.85
CA GLU A 98 -6.95 -5.28 19.82
C GLU A 98 -8.31 -5.69 19.25
N ALA A 99 -9.39 -5.04 19.65
CA ALA A 99 -10.73 -5.31 19.12
C ALA A 99 -10.80 -5.04 17.61
N THR A 100 -10.24 -3.94 17.13
CA THR A 100 -10.20 -3.58 15.71
C THR A 100 -9.37 -4.57 14.91
N LEU A 101 -8.17 -4.93 15.40
CA LEU A 101 -7.32 -5.92 14.75
C LEU A 101 -7.98 -7.29 14.67
N ASN A 102 -8.61 -7.75 15.75
CA ASN A 102 -9.31 -9.04 15.75
C ASN A 102 -10.48 -9.05 14.75
N ALA A 103 -11.22 -7.93 14.62
CA ALA A 103 -12.26 -7.78 13.62
C ALA A 103 -11.67 -7.81 12.17
N SER A 104 -10.52 -7.18 11.93
CA SER A 104 -9.81 -7.26 10.65
C SER A 104 -9.39 -8.70 10.33
N LEU A 105 -8.81 -9.42 11.28
CA LEU A 105 -8.41 -10.83 11.11
C LEU A 105 -9.61 -11.72 10.77
N GLU A 106 -10.74 -11.52 11.45
CA GLU A 106 -11.99 -12.25 11.19
C GLU A 106 -12.52 -11.93 9.78
N ALA A 107 -12.59 -10.65 9.41
CA ALA A 107 -13.05 -10.21 8.10
C ALA A 107 -12.16 -10.74 6.96
N LEU A 108 -10.84 -10.69 7.14
CA LEU A 108 -9.86 -11.21 6.19
C LEU A 108 -9.76 -12.75 6.19
N GLN A 109 -10.42 -13.43 7.13
CA GLN A 109 -10.41 -14.89 7.30
C GLN A 109 -8.99 -15.46 7.41
N THR A 110 -8.14 -14.85 8.24
CA THR A 110 -6.72 -15.19 8.41
C THR A 110 -6.28 -15.03 9.86
N ASP A 111 -5.24 -15.76 10.26
CA ASP A 111 -4.67 -15.70 11.61
C ASP A 111 -3.61 -14.59 11.74
N TYR A 112 -3.16 -14.00 10.63
CA TYR A 112 -2.17 -12.93 10.63
C TYR A 112 -2.36 -11.97 9.44
N ILE A 113 -1.89 -10.72 9.62
CA ILE A 113 -1.77 -9.71 8.57
C ILE A 113 -0.28 -9.45 8.33
N ASP A 114 0.14 -9.33 7.06
CA ASP A 114 1.55 -9.14 6.72
C ASP A 114 2.05 -7.74 7.09
N LEU A 115 1.24 -6.70 6.85
CA LEU A 115 1.54 -5.32 7.21
C LEU A 115 0.29 -4.61 7.75
N TYR A 116 0.39 -4.05 8.95
CA TYR A 116 -0.70 -3.28 9.53
C TYR A 116 -0.24 -1.87 9.85
N LEU A 117 -0.98 -0.88 9.33
CA LEU A 117 -0.61 0.53 9.38
C LEU A 117 -1.55 1.34 10.27
N ILE A 118 -1.04 2.36 10.93
CA ILE A 118 -1.86 3.50 11.37
C ILE A 118 -2.24 4.28 10.10
N HIS A 119 -3.54 4.39 9.79
CA HIS A 119 -4.02 4.90 8.49
C HIS A 119 -3.76 6.39 8.28
N HIS A 120 -3.90 7.16 9.34
CA HIS A 120 -3.62 8.60 9.37
C HIS A 120 -3.09 9.00 10.75
N PRO A 121 -2.18 9.98 10.84
CA PRO A 121 -1.84 10.60 12.11
C PRO A 121 -3.04 11.41 12.65
N TRP A 122 -3.03 11.67 13.95
CA TRP A 122 -3.97 12.62 14.60
C TRP A 122 -3.27 13.40 15.71
N ASP A 123 -3.91 14.52 16.17
CA ASP A 123 -3.25 15.53 17.00
C ASP A 123 -2.85 15.04 18.41
N ASN A 124 -3.50 14.02 18.94
CA ASN A 124 -3.17 13.51 20.26
C ASN A 124 -2.02 12.49 20.17
N GLU A 125 -0.80 12.98 20.35
CA GLU A 125 0.42 12.14 20.31
C GLU A 125 0.36 10.97 21.30
N ASN A 126 -0.17 11.19 22.50
CA ASN A 126 -0.24 10.11 23.49
C ASN A 126 -1.15 8.96 23.05
N GLU A 127 -2.31 9.26 22.47
CA GLU A 127 -3.21 8.25 21.93
C GLU A 127 -2.60 7.54 20.71
N MET A 128 -1.90 8.28 19.86
CA MET A 128 -1.18 7.73 18.71
C MET A 128 -0.08 6.77 19.18
N LEU A 129 0.70 7.14 20.20
CA LEU A 129 1.72 6.26 20.80
C LEU A 129 1.11 5.06 21.53
N GLN A 130 -0.02 5.20 22.22
CA GLN A 130 -0.72 4.06 22.81
C GLN A 130 -1.19 3.07 21.72
N THR A 131 -1.64 3.58 20.59
CA THR A 131 -1.97 2.75 19.42
C THR A 131 -0.72 2.03 18.91
N TRP A 132 0.40 2.72 18.74
CA TRP A 132 1.65 2.12 18.30
C TRP A 132 2.11 0.99 19.23
N TYR A 133 2.11 1.23 20.56
CA TYR A 133 2.49 0.21 21.54
C TYR A 133 1.57 -1.02 21.52
N ALA A 134 0.29 -0.83 21.22
CA ALA A 134 -0.64 -1.95 21.05
C ALA A 134 -0.32 -2.75 19.77
N LEU A 135 0.07 -2.09 18.68
CA LEU A 135 0.53 -2.76 17.45
C LEU A 135 1.85 -3.52 17.68
N GLU A 136 2.80 -2.97 18.46
CA GLU A 136 4.02 -3.67 18.85
C GLU A 136 3.71 -4.97 19.63
N ASN A 137 2.71 -4.95 20.50
CA ASN A 137 2.27 -6.14 21.23
C ASN A 137 1.70 -7.20 20.26
N ALA A 138 0.83 -6.78 19.34
CA ALA A 138 0.26 -7.67 18.31
C ALA A 138 1.33 -8.25 17.37
N TYR A 139 2.37 -7.46 17.05
CA TYR A 139 3.53 -7.92 16.31
C TYR A 139 4.28 -9.02 17.09
N ASN A 140 4.54 -8.82 18.38
CA ASN A 140 5.22 -9.81 19.23
C ASN A 140 4.37 -11.09 19.41
N GLU A 141 3.04 -10.99 19.35
CA GLU A 141 2.12 -12.12 19.37
C GLU A 141 2.05 -12.86 18.01
N GLY A 142 2.65 -12.30 16.96
CA GLY A 142 2.65 -12.88 15.62
C GLY A 142 1.35 -12.68 14.83
N LYS A 143 0.42 -11.86 15.33
CA LYS A 143 -0.80 -11.45 14.61
C LYS A 143 -0.52 -10.53 13.45
N ILE A 144 0.59 -9.78 13.52
CA ILE A 144 1.07 -8.85 12.49
C ILE A 144 2.54 -9.18 12.21
N LYS A 145 2.94 -9.25 10.92
CA LYS A 145 4.32 -9.55 10.52
C LYS A 145 5.19 -8.29 10.35
N ALA A 146 4.56 -7.16 10.05
CA ALA A 146 5.20 -5.86 9.94
C ALA A 146 4.22 -4.77 10.37
N ILE A 147 4.74 -3.70 10.98
CA ILE A 147 3.97 -2.54 11.42
C ILE A 147 4.51 -1.27 10.80
N GLY A 148 3.63 -0.32 10.54
CA GLY A 148 4.01 0.95 9.93
C GLY A 148 2.91 2.00 10.07
N VAL A 149 3.09 3.06 9.31
CA VAL A 149 2.21 4.24 9.33
C VAL A 149 1.79 4.61 7.92
N SER A 150 0.82 5.50 7.81
CA SER A 150 0.36 6.04 6.54
C SER A 150 0.03 7.53 6.68
N ASN A 151 0.44 8.30 5.68
CA ASN A 151 0.25 9.76 5.61
C ASN A 151 0.95 10.55 6.73
N PHE A 152 2.06 10.03 7.25
CA PHE A 152 2.89 10.72 8.23
C PHE A 152 3.92 11.62 7.52
N ASP A 153 4.03 12.86 7.98
CA ASP A 153 5.15 13.74 7.64
C ASP A 153 6.39 13.42 8.50
N GLN A 154 7.47 14.20 8.35
CA GLN A 154 8.73 13.98 9.09
C GLN A 154 8.51 14.09 10.60
N ASP A 155 7.90 15.17 11.06
CA ASP A 155 7.69 15.42 12.50
C ASP A 155 6.85 14.31 13.15
N GLN A 156 5.81 13.87 12.44
CA GLN A 156 4.92 12.79 12.90
C GLN A 156 5.64 11.43 12.91
N LEU A 157 6.49 11.18 11.91
CA LEU A 157 7.29 9.96 11.85
C LEU A 157 8.32 9.93 12.99
N ASP A 158 8.95 11.07 13.31
CA ASP A 158 9.88 11.22 14.44
C ASP A 158 9.22 10.89 15.77
N ILE A 159 7.97 11.30 15.98
CA ILE A 159 7.24 10.94 17.21
C ILE A 159 7.19 9.42 17.40
N ILE A 160 6.98 8.66 16.32
CA ILE A 160 6.99 7.20 16.40
C ILE A 160 8.41 6.70 16.60
N ILE A 161 9.37 7.12 15.76
CA ILE A 161 10.77 6.65 15.78
C ILE A 161 11.40 6.84 17.16
N ASP A 162 11.22 8.02 17.76
CA ASP A 162 11.84 8.37 19.05
C ASP A 162 11.25 7.58 20.24
N ASN A 163 10.03 7.08 20.11
CA ASN A 163 9.32 6.41 21.20
C ASN A 163 9.10 4.90 20.98
N ALA A 164 9.31 4.40 19.77
CA ALA A 164 9.05 3.02 19.40
C ALA A 164 10.11 2.06 19.99
N ARG A 165 9.66 0.88 20.44
CA ARG A 165 10.54 -0.27 20.73
C ARG A 165 10.78 -1.08 19.45
N ILE A 166 9.79 -1.11 18.56
CA ILE A 166 9.83 -1.70 17.22
C ILE A 166 9.65 -0.55 16.24
N GLN A 167 10.68 -0.29 15.45
CA GLN A 167 10.70 0.82 14.50
C GLN A 167 9.64 0.64 13.40
N PRO A 168 9.04 1.74 12.89
CA PRO A 168 8.15 1.65 11.75
C PRO A 168 8.88 1.10 10.54
N MET A 169 8.21 0.21 9.79
CA MET A 169 8.81 -0.49 8.65
C MET A 169 8.37 0.12 7.33
N VAL A 170 7.19 0.74 7.31
CA VAL A 170 6.58 1.33 6.11
C VAL A 170 5.92 2.66 6.46
N ASN A 171 6.05 3.66 5.58
CA ASN A 171 5.20 4.84 5.53
C ASN A 171 4.48 4.87 4.19
N GLN A 172 3.16 4.69 4.18
CA GLN A 172 2.36 4.71 2.96
C GLN A 172 1.82 6.11 2.71
N ILE A 173 2.31 6.79 1.65
CA ILE A 173 2.01 8.20 1.36
C ILE A 173 1.47 8.40 -0.06
N LYS A 174 0.89 9.57 -0.33
CA LYS A 174 0.62 9.99 -1.70
C LYS A 174 1.95 10.23 -2.40
N SER A 175 2.17 9.60 -3.56
CA SER A 175 3.25 9.96 -4.46
C SER A 175 2.84 9.72 -5.91
N ASN A 176 2.79 10.79 -6.70
CA ASN A 176 2.41 10.82 -8.11
C ASN A 176 2.85 12.14 -8.75
N VAL A 177 2.49 12.38 -10.01
CA VAL A 177 2.87 13.59 -10.76
C VAL A 177 2.37 14.92 -10.14
N GLU A 178 1.34 14.92 -9.30
CA GLU A 178 0.89 16.13 -8.59
C GLU A 178 1.81 16.45 -7.41
N VAL A 179 2.40 15.43 -6.79
CA VAL A 179 3.29 15.54 -5.64
C VAL A 179 4.16 14.29 -5.51
N TRP A 180 5.44 14.41 -5.75
CA TRP A 180 6.38 13.30 -5.62
C TRP A 180 6.72 12.98 -4.16
N ASN A 181 6.65 13.97 -3.27
CA ASN A 181 7.02 13.85 -1.86
C ASN A 181 8.45 13.32 -1.65
N ASP A 182 9.39 13.83 -2.47
CA ASP A 182 10.79 13.40 -2.46
C ASP A 182 11.42 13.54 -1.08
N ASP A 183 11.14 14.63 -0.37
CA ASP A 183 11.67 14.89 0.98
C ASP A 183 11.27 13.78 1.97
N ILE A 184 10.00 13.33 1.93
CA ILE A 184 9.53 12.25 2.81
C ILE A 184 10.09 10.90 2.38
N ILE A 185 10.24 10.66 1.06
CA ILE A 185 10.83 9.43 0.54
C ILE A 185 12.30 9.31 0.99
N GLU A 186 13.08 10.37 0.83
CA GLU A 186 14.48 10.42 1.25
C GLU A 186 14.62 10.26 2.76
N TYR A 187 13.84 11.04 3.53
CA TYR A 187 13.83 10.97 4.98
C TYR A 187 13.45 9.56 5.50
N SER A 188 12.44 8.94 4.91
CA SER A 188 12.03 7.58 5.27
C SER A 188 13.15 6.58 4.98
N ALA A 189 13.81 6.69 3.83
CA ALA A 189 14.92 5.82 3.47
C ALA A 189 16.12 5.96 4.42
N GLU A 190 16.44 7.20 4.87
CA GLU A 190 17.49 7.47 5.86
C GLU A 190 17.21 6.81 7.23
N ASN A 191 15.94 6.52 7.52
CA ASN A 191 15.47 5.87 8.75
C ASN A 191 15.11 4.39 8.56
N ASP A 192 15.53 3.76 7.47
CA ASP A 192 15.21 2.37 7.13
C ASP A 192 13.69 2.09 7.05
N VAL A 193 12.89 3.09 6.68
CA VAL A 193 11.44 3.00 6.48
C VAL A 193 11.14 2.94 4.98
N VAL A 194 10.49 1.88 4.52
CA VAL A 194 10.10 1.72 3.12
C VAL A 194 8.88 2.60 2.83
N VAL A 195 8.91 3.30 1.70
CA VAL A 195 7.76 4.10 1.25
C VAL A 195 6.88 3.30 0.31
N THR A 196 5.57 3.34 0.55
CA THR A 196 4.55 2.85 -0.38
C THR A 196 3.75 4.02 -0.93
N ALA A 197 3.64 4.11 -2.27
CA ALA A 197 2.87 5.15 -2.95
C ALA A 197 1.42 4.71 -3.17
N TRP A 198 0.47 5.38 -2.51
CA TRP A 198 -0.93 5.25 -2.88
C TRP A 198 -1.29 6.24 -4.00
N ALA A 199 -2.26 5.84 -4.85
CA ALA A 199 -2.69 6.58 -6.05
C ALA A 199 -1.52 6.98 -6.98
N PRO A 200 -0.59 6.04 -7.32
CA PRO A 200 0.66 6.36 -8.01
C PRO A 200 0.47 6.93 -9.42
N MET A 201 -0.68 6.75 -10.04
CA MET A 201 -0.99 7.24 -11.39
C MET A 201 -2.04 8.36 -11.42
N LYS A 202 -2.52 8.80 -10.24
CA LYS A 202 -3.53 9.87 -10.17
C LYS A 202 -2.90 11.23 -10.54
N GLY A 203 -3.73 12.12 -11.10
CA GLY A 203 -3.32 13.48 -11.45
C GLY A 203 -2.52 13.60 -12.75
N THR A 204 -2.28 12.50 -13.45
CA THR A 204 -1.59 12.53 -14.75
C THR A 204 -2.53 13.11 -15.80
N ASP A 205 -2.31 14.36 -16.17
CA ASP A 205 -3.07 15.06 -17.20
C ASP A 205 -2.67 14.62 -18.63
N GLU A 206 -3.34 15.16 -19.64
CA GLU A 206 -3.10 14.80 -21.04
C GLU A 206 -1.67 15.17 -21.49
N ALA A 207 -1.14 16.30 -21.03
CA ALA A 207 0.21 16.74 -21.39
C ALA A 207 1.27 15.82 -20.78
N SER A 208 1.15 15.49 -19.50
CA SER A 208 2.02 14.56 -18.81
C SER A 208 1.94 13.14 -19.43
N ARG A 209 0.75 12.66 -19.79
CA ARG A 209 0.57 11.39 -20.49
C ARG A 209 1.28 11.36 -21.84
N ALA A 210 1.20 12.43 -22.61
CA ALA A 210 1.88 12.52 -23.92
C ALA A 210 3.40 12.39 -23.77
N ILE A 211 3.98 13.01 -22.75
CA ILE A 211 5.41 12.90 -22.43
C ILE A 211 5.77 11.46 -22.01
N LEU A 212 4.96 10.87 -21.14
CA LEU A 212 5.17 9.50 -20.66
C LEU A 212 4.98 8.46 -21.78
N ASP A 213 4.05 8.68 -22.72
CA ASP A 213 3.86 7.81 -23.90
C ASP A 213 5.04 7.93 -24.87
N GLU A 214 5.62 9.14 -25.06
CA GLU A 214 6.84 9.31 -25.85
C GLU A 214 8.03 8.54 -25.24
N ILE A 215 8.18 8.58 -23.92
CA ILE A 215 9.18 7.79 -23.21
C ILE A 215 8.86 6.30 -23.36
N GLY A 216 7.61 5.88 -23.12
CA GLY A 216 7.17 4.50 -23.18
C GLY A 216 7.36 3.85 -24.56
N ALA A 217 7.20 4.62 -25.63
CA ALA A 217 7.40 4.14 -27.00
C ALA A 217 8.80 3.58 -27.24
N GLN A 218 9.83 4.08 -26.52
CA GLN A 218 11.20 3.60 -26.61
C GLN A 218 11.37 2.19 -26.03
N TYR A 219 10.51 1.82 -25.08
CA TYR A 219 10.53 0.56 -24.32
C TYR A 219 9.40 -0.38 -24.73
N GLY A 220 8.49 0.06 -25.62
CA GLY A 220 7.26 -0.69 -25.94
C GLY A 220 6.28 -0.73 -24.77
N LYS A 221 6.20 0.33 -23.98
CA LYS A 221 5.40 0.45 -22.75
C LYS A 221 4.40 1.60 -22.83
N THR A 222 3.32 1.50 -22.06
CA THR A 222 2.34 2.55 -21.87
C THR A 222 2.81 3.60 -20.86
N TRP A 223 2.21 4.77 -20.86
CA TRP A 223 2.47 5.83 -19.88
C TRP A 223 2.34 5.34 -18.43
N GLY A 224 1.35 4.50 -18.15
CA GLY A 224 1.14 3.96 -16.80
C GLY A 224 2.27 3.03 -16.36
N GLN A 225 2.76 2.19 -17.26
CA GLN A 225 3.90 1.31 -17.00
C GLN A 225 5.18 2.11 -16.75
N VAL A 226 5.43 3.17 -17.53
CA VAL A 226 6.56 4.08 -17.33
C VAL A 226 6.50 4.73 -15.96
N LEU A 227 5.34 5.23 -15.57
CA LEU A 227 5.14 5.91 -14.28
C LEU A 227 5.33 4.98 -13.09
N LEU A 228 4.79 3.76 -13.17
CA LEU A 228 5.01 2.75 -12.13
C LEU A 228 6.47 2.33 -12.06
N ARG A 229 7.15 2.12 -13.21
CA ARG A 229 8.57 1.77 -13.23
C ARG A 229 9.44 2.87 -12.63
N TYR A 230 9.13 4.13 -12.90
CA TYR A 230 9.81 5.28 -12.30
C TYR A 230 9.78 5.23 -10.77
N GLN A 231 8.63 4.98 -10.17
CA GLN A 231 8.50 4.85 -8.71
C GLN A 231 9.28 3.64 -8.17
N ILE A 232 9.17 2.50 -8.85
CA ILE A 232 9.87 1.26 -8.47
C ILE A 232 11.39 1.47 -8.47
N GLU A 233 11.94 2.14 -9.49
CA GLU A 233 13.39 2.41 -9.58
C GLU A 233 13.90 3.43 -8.54
N ARG A 234 12.98 4.14 -7.87
CA ARG A 234 13.27 4.97 -6.69
C ARG A 234 13.18 4.20 -5.36
N GLY A 235 12.92 2.88 -5.41
CA GLY A 235 12.73 2.05 -4.22
C GLY A 235 11.35 2.21 -3.58
N VAL A 236 10.38 2.80 -4.27
CA VAL A 236 9.03 3.05 -3.78
C VAL A 236 8.12 1.88 -4.19
N VAL A 237 7.45 1.29 -3.21
CA VAL A 237 6.40 0.29 -3.45
C VAL A 237 5.17 0.99 -4.05
N VAL A 238 4.57 0.40 -5.07
CA VAL A 238 3.40 0.99 -5.74
C VAL A 238 2.16 0.09 -5.62
N ILE A 239 1.02 0.71 -5.36
CA ILE A 239 -0.27 0.02 -5.23
C ILE A 239 -1.32 0.60 -6.18
N PRO A 240 -1.09 0.53 -7.52
CA PRO A 240 -2.10 0.95 -8.49
C PRO A 240 -3.38 0.16 -8.31
N LYS A 241 -4.50 0.80 -8.62
CA LYS A 241 -5.82 0.17 -8.63
C LYS A 241 -6.45 0.31 -10.01
N SER A 242 -7.02 -0.76 -10.52
CA SER A 242 -7.82 -0.74 -11.75
C SER A 242 -9.01 -1.69 -11.65
N HIS A 243 -10.16 -1.25 -12.12
CA HIS A 243 -11.36 -2.08 -12.34
C HIS A 243 -11.30 -2.85 -13.66
N ASN A 244 -10.30 -2.56 -14.51
CA ASN A 244 -10.13 -3.20 -15.81
C ASN A 244 -9.02 -4.27 -15.73
N ALA A 245 -9.36 -5.51 -16.11
CA ALA A 245 -8.45 -6.66 -16.06
C ALA A 245 -7.20 -6.49 -16.95
N ASP A 246 -7.35 -5.87 -18.12
CA ASP A 246 -6.23 -5.63 -19.03
C ASP A 246 -5.25 -4.63 -18.41
N HIS A 247 -5.76 -3.56 -17.80
CA HIS A 247 -4.92 -2.59 -17.09
C HIS A 247 -4.25 -3.21 -15.85
N GLN A 248 -4.91 -4.15 -15.15
CA GLN A 248 -4.28 -4.87 -14.05
C GLN A 248 -3.08 -5.69 -14.57
N ALA A 249 -3.24 -6.41 -15.68
CA ALA A 249 -2.17 -7.18 -16.30
C ALA A 249 -1.02 -6.28 -16.80
N ASP A 250 -1.35 -5.15 -17.44
CA ASP A 250 -0.36 -4.17 -17.92
C ASP A 250 0.47 -3.59 -16.78
N ASN A 251 -0.16 -3.24 -15.66
CA ASN A 251 0.53 -2.70 -14.48
C ASN A 251 1.56 -3.68 -13.88
N LEU A 252 1.37 -4.99 -14.03
CA LEU A 252 2.35 -6.00 -13.63
C LEU A 252 3.52 -6.15 -14.60
N ASN A 253 3.36 -5.72 -15.85
CA ASN A 253 4.38 -5.86 -16.89
C ASN A 253 5.36 -4.68 -16.89
N VAL A 254 6.04 -4.46 -15.75
CA VAL A 254 6.96 -3.32 -15.52
C VAL A 254 8.38 -3.75 -15.11
N PHE A 255 8.67 -5.07 -15.10
CA PHE A 255 9.93 -5.60 -14.59
C PHE A 255 10.91 -6.04 -15.69
N ASP A 256 10.62 -5.75 -16.95
CA ASP A 256 11.40 -6.18 -18.12
C ASP A 256 12.11 -5.02 -18.83
N PHE A 257 12.10 -3.82 -18.25
CA PHE A 257 12.82 -2.65 -18.76
C PHE A 257 13.31 -1.76 -17.61
N ASN A 258 14.27 -0.88 -17.91
CA ASN A 258 14.75 0.15 -17.01
C ASN A 258 14.72 1.49 -17.72
N LEU A 259 14.41 2.56 -16.98
CA LEU A 259 14.41 3.93 -17.49
C LEU A 259 15.86 4.48 -17.57
N SER A 260 16.17 5.22 -18.61
CA SER A 260 17.40 5.98 -18.66
C SER A 260 17.37 7.13 -17.63
N ASP A 261 18.56 7.63 -17.23
CA ASP A 261 18.64 8.78 -16.32
C ASP A 261 17.97 10.01 -16.92
N ALA A 262 18.10 10.24 -18.23
CA ALA A 262 17.43 11.34 -18.92
C ALA A 262 15.88 11.22 -18.88
N ASP A 263 15.34 10.00 -19.00
CA ASP A 263 13.90 9.77 -18.88
C ASP A 263 13.42 10.00 -17.43
N LYS A 264 14.20 9.57 -16.43
CA LYS A 264 13.91 9.83 -15.01
C LYS A 264 13.89 11.32 -14.69
N GLU A 265 14.87 12.09 -15.19
CA GLU A 265 14.90 13.56 -15.02
C GLU A 265 13.67 14.21 -15.66
N LYS A 266 13.27 13.75 -16.86
CA LYS A 266 12.10 14.26 -17.56
C LYS A 266 10.81 13.94 -16.80
N ILE A 267 10.67 12.75 -16.21
CA ILE A 267 9.52 12.35 -15.39
C ILE A 267 9.48 13.15 -14.08
N ALA A 268 10.62 13.33 -13.41
CA ALA A 268 10.72 14.11 -12.18
C ALA A 268 10.26 15.57 -12.34
N SER A 269 10.32 16.11 -13.55
CA SER A 269 9.94 17.50 -13.87
C SER A 269 8.45 17.65 -14.25
N LEU A 270 7.65 16.58 -14.29
CA LEU A 270 6.20 16.61 -14.56
C LEU A 270 5.39 17.14 -13.34
#